data_40da267fea73de53c175eb6588605975
#
_entry.id   40da267fea73de53c175eb6588605975
#
_cell.length_a   1.000
_cell.length_b   1.000
_cell.length_c   1.000
_cell.angle_alpha   90.00
_cell.angle_beta   90.00
_cell.angle_gamma   90.00
#
_symmetry.space_group_name_H-M   'P 1'
#
loop_
_entity.id
_entity.type
_entity.pdbx_description
1 polymer ?
#
loop_
_entity_poly.entity_id
_entity_poly.type
_entity_poly.pdbx_seq_one_letter_code
_entity_poly.pdbx_strand_id
1 'polypeptide(L)'
;SKFHASVYYKDVKDLVQVAAIPSAPYAFAAFRNVGSATIKGVDVGFTLRRMNHINASLGYSLSLAQGTGPASDTRNIPWAASELVPLQESKLEFDQRHKLSVNLGLSFLKNEGPKWGSHTPLADLDVNVLYNLASAMPYSSTMVFDEVTQLNVAQQPTGAPNERTGPFTQALDFKITKGIRLWGSKLGAYVWVLNAFNTANALLVYQGTGSPYMPGFLDTEPGRAVAAQLRGEGIDPNQAYALATHRSDMFSSPRSVHFGLRMDF
;
A
#
# COMPACT_ATOMS: atom_id res chain seq x y z
N SER A 1 -20.64 -12.79 19.67
CA SER A 1 -19.34 -12.84 18.97
C SER A 1 -19.32 -13.95 17.93
N LYS A 2 -18.56 -13.76 16.89
CA LYS A 2 -18.34 -14.76 15.83
C LYS A 2 -16.84 -14.83 15.56
N PHE A 3 -16.32 -16.05 15.53
CA PHE A 3 -14.97 -16.34 15.06
C PHE A 3 -15.08 -17.16 13.77
N HIS A 4 -14.18 -16.91 12.81
CA HIS A 4 -14.01 -17.75 11.64
C HIS A 4 -12.53 -17.87 11.29
N ALA A 5 -12.17 -19.02 10.75
CA ALA A 5 -10.85 -19.26 10.16
C ALA A 5 -11.05 -20.07 8.88
N SER A 6 -10.32 -19.72 7.85
CA SER A 6 -10.32 -20.45 6.58
C SER A 6 -8.91 -20.63 6.09
N VAL A 7 -8.67 -21.79 5.45
CA VAL A 7 -7.43 -22.07 4.73
C VAL A 7 -7.78 -22.26 3.28
N TYR A 8 -7.02 -21.70 2.38
CA TYR A 8 -7.29 -21.82 0.95
C TYR A 8 -6.02 -22.15 0.16
N TYR A 9 -6.25 -22.86 -0.92
CA TYR A 9 -5.25 -23.13 -1.96
C TYR A 9 -5.91 -22.89 -3.33
N LYS A 10 -5.28 -22.08 -4.16
CA LYS A 10 -5.77 -21.77 -5.50
C LYS A 10 -4.65 -22.05 -6.49
N ASP A 11 -4.93 -22.84 -7.50
CA ASP A 11 -4.08 -23.06 -8.67
C ASP A 11 -4.71 -22.31 -9.86
N VAL A 12 -3.99 -21.35 -10.38
CA VAL A 12 -4.46 -20.49 -11.48
C VAL A 12 -3.57 -20.76 -12.68
N LYS A 13 -4.21 -21.04 -13.82
CA LYS A 13 -3.55 -21.28 -15.11
C LYS A 13 -3.95 -20.21 -16.09
N ASP A 14 -3.20 -20.13 -17.17
CA ASP A 14 -3.51 -19.22 -18.28
C ASP A 14 -3.54 -17.73 -17.89
N LEU A 15 -2.67 -17.33 -16.95
CA LEU A 15 -2.48 -15.91 -16.66
C LEU A 15 -1.95 -15.18 -17.89
N VAL A 16 -2.54 -14.02 -18.14
CA VAL A 16 -2.12 -13.15 -19.25
C VAL A 16 -0.76 -12.55 -18.95
N GLN A 17 0.18 -12.75 -19.86
CA GLN A 17 1.53 -12.20 -19.79
C GLN A 17 1.91 -11.55 -21.12
N VAL A 18 2.83 -10.59 -21.05
CA VAL A 18 3.49 -10.05 -22.22
C VAL A 18 4.63 -11.00 -22.61
N ALA A 19 4.57 -11.57 -23.77
CA ALA A 19 5.60 -12.45 -24.29
C ALA A 19 6.17 -11.88 -25.61
N ALA A 20 7.49 -12.02 -25.79
CA ALA A 20 8.11 -11.70 -27.07
C ALA A 20 7.73 -12.76 -28.10
N ILE A 21 7.24 -12.33 -29.25
CA ILE A 21 6.95 -13.19 -30.41
C ILE A 21 8.05 -12.97 -31.43
N PRO A 22 8.86 -14.00 -31.72
CA PRO A 22 9.86 -13.91 -32.74
C PRO A 22 9.20 -13.63 -34.12
N SER A 23 9.66 -12.61 -34.81
CA SER A 23 9.22 -12.24 -36.14
C SER A 23 10.37 -11.55 -36.89
N ALA A 24 10.36 -11.64 -38.20
CA ALA A 24 11.32 -10.94 -39.06
C ALA A 24 10.64 -9.70 -39.66
N PRO A 25 11.28 -8.51 -39.68
CA PRO A 25 12.67 -8.25 -39.25
C PRO A 25 12.83 -7.99 -37.75
N TYR A 26 11.76 -7.80 -36.98
CA TYR A 26 11.80 -7.46 -35.55
C TYR A 26 10.83 -8.30 -34.76
N ALA A 27 11.28 -8.79 -33.59
CA ALA A 27 10.40 -9.37 -32.60
C ALA A 27 9.42 -8.31 -32.06
N PHE A 28 8.19 -8.71 -31.72
CA PHE A 28 7.21 -7.84 -31.10
C PHE A 28 6.65 -8.46 -29.83
N ALA A 29 6.18 -7.63 -28.92
CA ALA A 29 5.55 -8.06 -27.69
C ALA A 29 4.04 -8.23 -27.87
N ALA A 30 3.48 -9.32 -27.38
CA ALA A 30 2.05 -9.57 -27.39
C ALA A 30 1.58 -10.21 -26.09
N PHE A 31 0.32 -9.99 -25.75
CA PHE A 31 -0.31 -10.66 -24.62
C PHE A 31 -0.60 -12.12 -24.95
N ARG A 32 -0.19 -13.02 -24.07
CA ARG A 32 -0.44 -14.47 -24.19
C ARG A 32 -0.84 -15.06 -22.85
N ASN A 33 -1.67 -16.08 -22.89
CA ASN A 33 -2.11 -16.85 -21.72
C ASN A 33 -1.11 -17.98 -21.46
N VAL A 34 0.02 -17.67 -20.82
CA VAL A 34 1.14 -18.62 -20.61
C VAL A 34 1.59 -18.71 -19.15
N GLY A 35 1.05 -17.86 -18.29
CA GLY A 35 1.43 -17.83 -16.89
C GLY A 35 0.63 -18.78 -16.01
N SER A 36 1.22 -19.15 -14.89
CA SER A 36 0.57 -19.90 -13.81
C SER A 36 0.79 -19.21 -12.47
N ALA A 37 -0.11 -19.41 -11.53
CA ALA A 37 0.05 -18.94 -10.17
C ALA A 37 -0.49 -19.93 -9.16
N THR A 38 0.21 -20.08 -8.06
CA THR A 38 -0.25 -20.77 -6.86
C THR A 38 -0.45 -19.76 -5.75
N ILE A 39 -1.65 -19.68 -5.21
CA ILE A 39 -1.99 -18.79 -4.10
C ILE A 39 -2.50 -19.64 -2.95
N LYS A 40 -1.84 -19.56 -1.81
CA LYS A 40 -2.21 -20.27 -0.60
C LYS A 40 -2.21 -19.33 0.60
N GLY A 41 -3.15 -19.55 1.53
CA GLY A 41 -3.21 -18.66 2.66
C GLY A 41 -4.17 -19.10 3.75
N VAL A 42 -4.19 -18.28 4.79
CA VAL A 42 -5.04 -18.44 5.97
C VAL A 42 -5.69 -17.11 6.26
N ASP A 43 -7.00 -17.10 6.39
CA ASP A 43 -7.78 -15.94 6.84
C ASP A 43 -8.37 -16.23 8.21
N VAL A 44 -8.17 -15.32 9.16
CA VAL A 44 -8.73 -15.38 10.50
C VAL A 44 -9.54 -14.12 10.74
N GLY A 45 -10.75 -14.29 11.24
CA GLY A 45 -11.60 -13.16 11.56
C GLY A 45 -12.35 -13.34 12.88
N PHE A 46 -12.48 -12.25 13.59
CA PHE A 46 -13.26 -12.14 14.80
C PHE A 46 -14.23 -10.96 14.67
N THR A 47 -15.50 -11.17 15.05
CA THR A 47 -16.49 -10.11 15.07
C THR A 47 -17.24 -10.15 16.39
N LEU A 48 -17.19 -9.05 17.11
CA LEU A 48 -18.00 -8.77 18.26
C LEU A 48 -19.18 -7.90 17.83
N ARG A 49 -20.40 -8.45 17.84
CA ARG A 49 -21.60 -7.63 17.67
C ARG A 49 -21.75 -6.68 18.84
N ARG A 50 -22.48 -5.59 18.62
CA ARG A 50 -22.68 -4.56 19.63
C ARG A 50 -23.06 -5.17 21.00
N MET A 51 -22.21 -4.96 21.99
CA MET A 51 -22.38 -5.33 23.37
C MET A 51 -21.95 -4.16 24.25
N ASN A 52 -22.84 -3.67 25.12
CA ASN A 52 -22.55 -2.52 26.00
C ASN A 52 -21.94 -1.32 25.21
N HIS A 53 -22.57 -0.93 24.10
CA HIS A 53 -22.16 0.16 23.21
C HIS A 53 -20.94 -0.11 22.32
N ILE A 54 -20.20 -1.20 22.51
CA ILE A 54 -18.99 -1.52 21.76
C ILE A 54 -19.28 -2.57 20.70
N ASN A 55 -18.75 -2.39 19.52
CA ASN A 55 -18.62 -3.40 18.48
C ASN A 55 -17.16 -3.47 18.03
N ALA A 56 -16.71 -4.62 17.58
CA ALA A 56 -15.35 -4.79 17.08
C ALA A 56 -15.32 -5.81 15.96
N SER A 57 -14.43 -5.61 15.00
CA SER A 57 -14.04 -6.65 14.07
C SER A 57 -12.54 -6.64 13.87
N LEU A 58 -11.98 -7.83 13.78
CA LEU A 58 -10.58 -8.06 13.46
C LEU A 58 -10.52 -9.03 12.30
N GLY A 59 -9.75 -8.71 11.29
CA GLY A 59 -9.43 -9.58 10.18
C GLY A 59 -7.93 -9.66 10.00
N TYR A 60 -7.40 -10.87 9.92
CA TYR A 60 -6.02 -11.11 9.58
C TYR A 60 -5.92 -12.10 8.43
N SER A 61 -5.12 -11.78 7.43
CA SER A 61 -4.82 -12.63 6.29
C SER A 61 -3.32 -12.85 6.16
N LEU A 62 -2.94 -14.11 6.06
CA LEU A 62 -1.62 -14.53 5.62
C LEU A 62 -1.76 -15.18 4.25
N SER A 63 -1.12 -14.61 3.24
CA SER A 63 -1.21 -15.08 1.85
C SER A 63 0.18 -15.24 1.25
N LEU A 64 0.38 -16.29 0.47
CA LEU A 64 1.57 -16.50 -0.35
C LEU A 64 1.10 -16.68 -1.79
N ALA A 65 1.52 -15.76 -2.65
CA ALA A 65 1.23 -15.80 -4.08
C ALA A 65 2.54 -15.95 -4.86
N GLN A 66 2.69 -17.07 -5.53
CA GLN A 66 3.88 -17.38 -6.35
C GLN A 66 3.42 -17.83 -7.74
N GLY A 67 4.24 -17.62 -8.74
CA GLY A 67 3.90 -18.02 -10.09
C GLY A 67 4.98 -17.71 -11.09
N THR A 68 4.74 -18.16 -12.32
CA THR A 68 5.58 -17.87 -13.47
C THR A 68 4.93 -16.71 -14.21
N GLY A 69 5.26 -15.49 -13.89
CA GLY A 69 4.72 -14.34 -14.58
C GLY A 69 5.70 -13.19 -14.54
N PRO A 70 5.92 -12.51 -15.67
CA PRO A 70 6.56 -11.22 -15.60
C PRO A 70 5.67 -10.30 -14.79
N ALA A 71 6.30 -9.45 -14.05
CA ALA A 71 5.69 -8.29 -13.50
C ALA A 71 4.88 -7.57 -14.60
N SER A 72 3.65 -7.21 -14.29
CA SER A 72 2.80 -6.39 -15.16
C SER A 72 3.38 -4.98 -15.35
N ASP A 73 4.42 -4.66 -14.58
CA ASP A 73 5.12 -3.40 -14.64
C ASP A 73 5.95 -3.32 -15.93
N THR A 74 5.48 -2.47 -16.83
CA THR A 74 6.18 -2.15 -18.09
C THR A 74 7.60 -1.63 -17.89
N ARG A 75 7.98 -1.23 -16.68
CA ARG A 75 9.34 -0.85 -16.30
C ARG A 75 10.31 -2.04 -16.26
N ASN A 76 9.80 -3.27 -16.23
CA ASN A 76 10.59 -4.50 -16.29
C ASN A 76 10.69 -5.09 -17.72
N ILE A 77 10.47 -4.29 -18.75
CA ILE A 77 10.56 -4.67 -20.17
C ILE A 77 11.86 -5.42 -20.54
N PRO A 78 13.04 -5.16 -19.95
CA PRO A 78 14.22 -5.96 -20.25
C PRO A 78 14.04 -7.47 -20.05
N TRP A 79 13.20 -7.86 -19.11
CA TRP A 79 12.86 -9.27 -18.88
C TRP A 79 11.91 -9.82 -19.93
N ALA A 80 11.00 -9.01 -20.44
CA ALA A 80 10.05 -9.41 -21.49
C ALA A 80 10.69 -9.46 -22.88
N ALA A 81 11.76 -8.70 -23.10
CA ALA A 81 12.47 -8.64 -24.38
C ALA A 81 13.55 -9.73 -24.53
N SER A 82 13.98 -10.38 -23.45
CA SER A 82 14.88 -11.52 -23.53
C SER A 82 14.08 -12.79 -23.81
N GLU A 83 14.51 -13.61 -24.76
CA GLU A 83 13.97 -14.96 -24.99
C GLU A 83 14.08 -15.88 -23.76
N LEU A 84 14.69 -15.41 -22.72
CA LEU A 84 14.96 -16.04 -21.43
C LEU A 84 14.15 -15.40 -20.32
N VAL A 85 12.83 -15.27 -20.47
CA VAL A 85 11.98 -15.11 -19.26
C VAL A 85 12.15 -16.43 -18.50
N PRO A 86 12.85 -16.44 -17.36
CA PRO A 86 12.98 -17.68 -16.64
C PRO A 86 11.57 -18.12 -16.24
N LEU A 87 11.20 -19.33 -16.64
CA LEU A 87 10.01 -20.04 -16.13
C LEU A 87 10.15 -20.36 -14.62
N GLN A 88 10.92 -19.54 -13.92
CA GLN A 88 11.18 -19.69 -12.50
C GLN A 88 10.00 -19.11 -11.73
N GLU A 89 9.42 -19.89 -10.85
CA GLU A 89 8.44 -19.42 -9.91
C GLU A 89 9.04 -18.32 -9.02
N SER A 90 8.40 -17.19 -9.02
CA SER A 90 8.74 -16.02 -8.19
C SER A 90 7.51 -15.54 -7.43
N LYS A 91 7.71 -14.66 -6.45
CA LYS A 91 6.58 -13.96 -5.84
C LYS A 91 5.86 -13.15 -6.90
N LEU A 92 4.54 -13.16 -6.87
CA LEU A 92 3.74 -12.29 -7.72
C LEU A 92 3.72 -10.86 -7.17
N GLU A 93 3.60 -9.87 -8.03
CA GLU A 93 3.60 -8.44 -7.65
C GLU A 93 2.60 -8.07 -6.56
N PHE A 94 1.48 -8.81 -6.51
CA PHE A 94 0.43 -8.62 -5.53
C PHE A 94 0.58 -9.53 -4.28
N ASP A 95 1.74 -10.21 -4.08
CA ASP A 95 2.03 -11.01 -2.87
C ASP A 95 2.17 -10.11 -1.65
N GLN A 96 1.06 -9.61 -1.16
CA GLN A 96 1.00 -8.88 0.10
C GLN A 96 0.78 -9.86 1.24
N ARG A 97 1.88 -10.30 1.84
CA ARG A 97 1.93 -11.48 2.73
C ARG A 97 1.09 -11.37 3.98
N HIS A 98 1.09 -10.22 4.62
CA HIS A 98 0.37 -9.97 5.87
C HIS A 98 -0.58 -8.80 5.69
N LYS A 99 -1.84 -9.00 6.07
CA LYS A 99 -2.86 -7.95 6.14
C LYS A 99 -3.60 -8.08 7.45
N LEU A 100 -3.62 -7.01 8.23
CA LEU A 100 -4.38 -6.89 9.46
C LEU A 100 -5.33 -5.69 9.33
N SER A 101 -6.59 -5.90 9.65
CA SER A 101 -7.59 -4.83 9.77
C SER A 101 -8.31 -4.97 11.09
N VAL A 102 -8.33 -3.89 11.88
CA VAL A 102 -9.03 -3.80 13.15
C VAL A 102 -10.00 -2.65 13.09
N ASN A 103 -11.28 -2.95 13.29
CA ASN A 103 -12.32 -1.94 13.37
C ASN A 103 -12.94 -1.99 14.76
N LEU A 104 -12.98 -0.83 15.44
CA LEU A 104 -13.58 -0.65 16.74
C LEU A 104 -14.67 0.42 16.64
N GLY A 105 -15.87 0.09 17.08
CA GLY A 105 -16.98 1.02 17.13
C GLY A 105 -17.48 1.20 18.55
N LEU A 106 -17.75 2.43 18.93
CA LEU A 106 -18.43 2.82 20.16
C LEU A 106 -19.67 3.64 19.77
N SER A 107 -20.88 3.14 20.12
CA SER A 107 -22.10 3.81 19.72
C SER A 107 -23.09 3.91 20.89
N PHE A 108 -23.55 5.13 21.15
CA PHE A 108 -24.63 5.44 22.08
C PHE A 108 -25.86 5.83 21.27
N LEU A 109 -26.96 5.09 21.43
CA LEU A 109 -28.23 5.43 20.80
C LEU A 109 -28.91 6.59 21.55
N LYS A 110 -30.08 6.96 21.08
CA LYS A 110 -30.93 7.96 21.75
C LYS A 110 -31.15 7.57 23.21
N ASN A 111 -30.88 8.48 24.14
CA ASN A 111 -31.02 8.32 25.58
C ASN A 111 -30.09 7.27 26.22
N GLU A 112 -29.10 6.79 25.52
CA GLU A 112 -28.07 5.92 26.08
C GLU A 112 -26.87 6.75 26.57
N GLY A 113 -26.14 6.16 27.53
CA GLY A 113 -24.93 6.74 28.11
C GLY A 113 -25.15 7.31 29.51
N PRO A 114 -24.07 7.80 30.13
CA PRO A 114 -24.12 8.36 31.50
C PRO A 114 -25.03 9.60 31.55
N LYS A 115 -25.83 9.66 32.56
CA LYS A 115 -26.72 10.81 32.80
C LYS A 115 -26.00 11.86 33.65
N TRP A 116 -26.07 13.10 33.23
CA TRP A 116 -25.59 14.25 33.97
C TRP A 116 -26.78 15.17 34.22
N GLY A 117 -27.42 14.98 35.37
CA GLY A 117 -28.74 15.59 35.67
C GLY A 117 -29.81 15.07 34.68
N SER A 118 -30.49 15.98 34.00
CA SER A 118 -31.47 15.64 32.98
C SER A 118 -30.88 15.37 31.58
N HIS A 119 -29.57 15.54 31.41
CA HIS A 119 -28.91 15.43 30.12
C HIS A 119 -28.15 14.11 29.97
N THR A 120 -28.14 13.56 28.75
CA THR A 120 -27.32 12.41 28.33
C THR A 120 -26.32 12.87 27.27
N PRO A 121 -25.15 13.39 27.67
CA PRO A 121 -24.23 14.07 26.74
C PRO A 121 -23.68 13.13 25.64
N LEU A 122 -23.61 11.83 25.93
CA LEU A 122 -23.14 10.83 24.94
C LEU A 122 -24.26 10.26 24.06
N ALA A 123 -25.53 10.61 24.27
CA ALA A 123 -26.63 10.14 23.43
C ALA A 123 -26.40 10.54 21.96
N ASP A 124 -26.75 9.67 21.03
CA ASP A 124 -26.55 9.85 19.57
C ASP A 124 -25.07 10.11 19.18
N LEU A 125 -24.11 9.54 19.95
CA LEU A 125 -22.68 9.57 19.64
C LEU A 125 -22.26 8.24 19.01
N ASP A 126 -21.56 8.32 17.89
CA ASP A 126 -20.92 7.21 17.23
C ASP A 126 -19.43 7.52 16.99
N VAL A 127 -18.57 6.63 17.44
CA VAL A 127 -17.12 6.70 17.24
C VAL A 127 -16.69 5.42 16.56
N ASN A 128 -16.04 5.55 15.42
CA ASN A 128 -15.46 4.43 14.69
C ASN A 128 -13.96 4.65 14.51
N VAL A 129 -13.18 3.63 14.79
CA VAL A 129 -11.72 3.61 14.63
C VAL A 129 -11.36 2.42 13.77
N LEU A 130 -10.67 2.67 12.67
CA LEU A 130 -10.17 1.66 11.74
C LEU A 130 -8.64 1.71 11.71
N TYR A 131 -8.01 0.61 12.03
CA TYR A 131 -6.57 0.44 11.89
C TYR A 131 -6.27 -0.64 10.87
N ASN A 132 -5.44 -0.30 9.88
CA ASN A 132 -4.94 -1.22 8.86
C ASN A 132 -3.42 -1.30 8.93
N LEU A 133 -2.90 -2.52 8.85
CA LEU A 133 -1.47 -2.81 8.75
C LEU A 133 -1.28 -3.85 7.65
N ALA A 134 -0.35 -3.61 6.75
CA ALA A 134 -0.05 -4.57 5.69
C ALA A 134 1.44 -4.62 5.37
N SER A 135 1.92 -5.81 4.99
CA SER A 135 3.24 -5.92 4.39
C SER A 135 3.24 -5.23 3.03
N ALA A 136 4.38 -4.70 2.62
CA ALA A 136 4.51 -4.15 1.29
C ALA A 136 4.40 -5.22 0.21
N MET A 137 4.16 -4.77 -1.01
CA MET A 137 4.27 -5.59 -2.22
C MET A 137 5.74 -5.89 -2.50
N PRO A 138 6.05 -7.02 -3.14
CA PRO A 138 7.39 -7.33 -3.55
C PRO A 138 7.84 -6.47 -4.73
N TYR A 139 9.14 -6.36 -4.90
CA TYR A 139 9.76 -5.68 -6.03
C TYR A 139 11.03 -6.39 -6.49
N SER A 140 11.41 -6.20 -7.75
CA SER A 140 12.65 -6.71 -8.32
C SER A 140 13.78 -5.73 -8.04
N SER A 141 14.88 -6.19 -7.46
CA SER A 141 16.04 -5.33 -7.22
C SER A 141 16.81 -5.07 -8.51
N THR A 142 17.29 -3.84 -8.67
CA THR A 142 18.10 -3.42 -9.82
C THR A 142 19.41 -2.82 -9.34
N MET A 143 20.35 -2.59 -10.27
CA MET A 143 21.52 -1.76 -9.99
C MET A 143 21.07 -0.33 -9.67
N VAL A 144 21.77 0.30 -8.76
CA VAL A 144 21.56 1.72 -8.46
C VAL A 144 22.09 2.54 -9.63
N PHE A 145 21.29 3.49 -10.12
CA PHE A 145 21.61 4.36 -11.24
C PHE A 145 21.25 5.82 -10.89
N ASP A 146 21.66 6.75 -11.72
CA ASP A 146 21.32 8.16 -11.55
C ASP A 146 19.91 8.45 -12.09
N GLU A 147 18.98 8.64 -11.17
CA GLU A 147 17.56 8.93 -11.47
C GLU A 147 17.38 10.29 -12.18
N VAL A 148 18.36 11.17 -12.15
CA VAL A 148 18.30 12.50 -12.79
C VAL A 148 18.72 12.43 -14.26
N THR A 149 19.83 11.76 -14.52
CA THR A 149 20.43 11.76 -15.87
C THR A 149 20.10 10.52 -16.68
N GLN A 150 19.72 9.42 -16.03
CA GLN A 150 19.51 8.10 -16.66
C GLN A 150 18.05 7.65 -16.65
N LEU A 151 17.11 8.56 -16.77
CA LEU A 151 15.66 8.30 -16.71
C LEU A 151 15.16 7.21 -17.68
N ASN A 152 15.85 7.01 -18.81
CA ASN A 152 15.44 6.07 -19.87
C ASN A 152 16.41 4.89 -20.04
N VAL A 153 17.34 4.69 -19.10
CA VAL A 153 18.25 3.55 -19.18
C VAL A 153 17.53 2.29 -18.69
N ALA A 154 17.63 1.22 -19.48
CA ALA A 154 17.10 -0.07 -19.09
C ALA A 154 17.76 -0.52 -17.77
N GLN A 155 16.95 -0.68 -16.74
CA GLN A 155 17.43 -1.08 -15.41
C GLN A 155 17.89 -2.54 -15.45
N GLN A 156 19.12 -2.77 -15.01
CA GLN A 156 19.65 -4.12 -14.93
C GLN A 156 19.27 -4.78 -13.60
N PRO A 157 18.56 -5.91 -13.63
CA PRO A 157 18.20 -6.63 -12.41
C PRO A 157 19.45 -7.19 -11.73
N THR A 158 19.44 -7.16 -10.40
CA THR A 158 20.51 -7.72 -9.57
C THR A 158 20.15 -9.03 -8.90
N GLY A 159 18.90 -9.49 -9.06
CA GLY A 159 18.40 -10.72 -8.45
C GLY A 159 17.19 -11.30 -9.17
N ALA A 160 16.50 -12.23 -8.52
CA ALA A 160 15.29 -12.83 -9.06
C ALA A 160 14.11 -11.84 -9.09
N PRO A 161 13.12 -12.02 -10.00
CA PRO A 161 11.93 -11.20 -10.01
C PRO A 161 11.23 -11.19 -8.65
N ASN A 162 10.85 -10.00 -8.17
CA ASN A 162 10.08 -9.82 -6.95
C ASN A 162 10.69 -10.48 -5.68
N GLU A 163 12.02 -10.61 -5.62
CA GLU A 163 12.69 -11.27 -4.48
C GLU A 163 12.60 -10.46 -3.19
N ARG A 164 12.58 -9.13 -3.30
CA ARG A 164 12.58 -8.21 -2.17
C ARG A 164 11.19 -7.67 -1.87
N THR A 165 11.01 -7.18 -0.66
CA THR A 165 9.77 -6.54 -0.19
C THR A 165 10.08 -5.16 0.36
N GLY A 166 9.21 -4.18 0.07
CA GLY A 166 9.30 -2.84 0.61
C GLY A 166 8.94 -2.75 2.10
N PRO A 167 8.81 -1.54 2.65
CA PRO A 167 8.41 -1.32 4.04
C PRO A 167 6.92 -1.63 4.27
N PHE A 168 6.56 -2.01 5.50
CA PHE A 168 5.16 -2.15 5.90
C PHE A 168 4.41 -0.82 5.76
N THR A 169 3.12 -0.92 5.46
CA THR A 169 2.19 0.21 5.44
C THR A 169 1.21 0.13 6.59
N GLN A 170 0.86 1.28 7.17
CA GLN A 170 -0.12 1.37 8.24
C GLN A 170 -0.97 2.63 8.13
N ALA A 171 -2.23 2.54 8.49
CA ALA A 171 -3.12 3.68 8.56
C ALA A 171 -4.07 3.53 9.74
N LEU A 172 -4.24 4.62 10.48
CA LEU A 172 -5.28 4.77 11.50
C LEU A 172 -6.25 5.83 11.03
N ASP A 173 -7.50 5.43 10.86
CA ASP A 173 -8.61 6.32 10.52
C ASP A 173 -9.59 6.36 11.67
N PHE A 174 -10.21 7.50 11.93
CA PHE A 174 -11.31 7.55 12.87
C PHE A 174 -12.39 8.55 12.43
N LYS A 175 -13.61 8.21 12.77
CA LYS A 175 -14.78 9.04 12.52
C LYS A 175 -15.60 9.16 13.79
N ILE A 176 -15.90 10.40 14.16
CA ILE A 176 -16.76 10.72 15.29
C ILE A 176 -18.00 11.41 14.71
N THR A 177 -19.18 10.88 15.01
CA THR A 177 -20.44 11.46 14.59
C THR A 177 -21.30 11.75 15.82
N LYS A 178 -21.82 12.97 15.94
CA LYS A 178 -22.71 13.40 17.03
C LYS A 178 -24.03 13.86 16.46
N GLY A 179 -25.11 13.19 16.88
CA GLY A 179 -26.47 13.64 16.60
C GLY A 179 -26.90 14.73 17.58
N ILE A 180 -27.47 15.80 17.03
CA ILE A 180 -28.08 16.92 17.77
C ILE A 180 -29.49 17.08 17.24
N ARG A 181 -30.46 17.27 18.12
CA ARG A 181 -31.84 17.58 17.74
C ARG A 181 -32.08 19.05 17.85
N LEU A 182 -32.49 19.62 16.74
CA LEU A 182 -32.81 21.05 16.65
C LEU A 182 -34.15 21.20 15.92
N TRP A 183 -35.11 21.88 16.57
CA TRP A 183 -36.43 22.20 15.98
C TRP A 183 -37.17 21.01 15.34
N GLY A 184 -37.08 19.84 15.96
CA GLY A 184 -37.77 18.65 15.47
C GLY A 184 -37.00 17.82 14.44
N SER A 185 -35.95 18.35 13.83
CA SER A 185 -35.08 17.67 12.89
C SER A 185 -33.85 17.08 13.59
N LYS A 186 -33.29 16.00 13.04
CA LYS A 186 -32.05 15.42 13.50
C LYS A 186 -30.89 15.96 12.66
N LEU A 187 -29.99 16.71 13.30
CA LEU A 187 -28.75 17.18 12.70
C LEU A 187 -27.60 16.30 13.17
N GLY A 188 -26.85 15.71 12.27
CA GLY A 188 -25.61 14.97 12.57
C GLY A 188 -24.40 15.81 12.19
N ALA A 189 -23.50 16.07 13.15
CA ALA A 189 -22.19 16.64 12.87
C ALA A 189 -21.15 15.53 12.94
N TYR A 190 -20.18 15.54 12.03
CA TYR A 190 -19.10 14.57 12.08
C TYR A 190 -17.73 15.17 11.82
N VAL A 191 -16.74 14.54 12.41
CA VAL A 191 -15.32 14.73 12.11
C VAL A 191 -14.78 13.39 11.64
N TRP A 192 -14.13 13.38 10.49
CA TRP A 192 -13.51 12.18 9.94
C TRP A 192 -12.04 12.47 9.64
N VAL A 193 -11.15 11.73 10.29
CA VAL A 193 -9.70 11.85 10.14
C VAL A 193 -9.20 10.59 9.47
N LEU A 194 -8.56 10.76 8.33
CA LEU A 194 -7.86 9.70 7.59
C LEU A 194 -6.37 9.83 7.84
N ASN A 195 -5.69 8.69 7.98
CA ASN A 195 -4.26 8.60 8.26
C ASN A 195 -3.86 9.48 9.47
N ALA A 196 -4.49 9.25 10.62
CA ALA A 196 -4.33 10.07 11.83
C ALA A 196 -2.87 10.16 12.31
N PHE A 197 -2.08 9.11 12.13
CA PHE A 197 -0.65 9.11 12.44
C PHE A 197 0.19 9.92 11.45
N ASN A 198 -0.39 10.33 10.32
CA ASN A 198 0.32 10.97 9.21
C ASN A 198 1.50 10.14 8.71
N THR A 199 1.31 8.83 8.66
CA THR A 199 2.34 7.89 8.17
C THR A 199 2.54 8.09 6.67
N ALA A 200 3.78 8.32 6.25
CA ALA A 200 4.15 8.32 4.85
C ALA A 200 4.30 6.87 4.38
N ASN A 201 3.18 6.25 4.02
CA ASN A 201 3.16 4.87 3.53
C ASN A 201 3.75 4.80 2.13
N ALA A 202 4.80 4.02 1.96
CA ALA A 202 5.42 3.81 0.66
C ALA A 202 4.50 2.97 -0.24
N LEU A 203 4.11 3.51 -1.38
CA LEU A 203 3.42 2.80 -2.46
C LEU A 203 4.41 2.20 -3.45
N LEU A 204 5.52 2.90 -3.66
CA LEU A 204 6.62 2.49 -4.51
C LEU A 204 7.94 2.66 -3.78
N VAL A 205 8.98 1.99 -4.25
CA VAL A 205 10.35 2.11 -3.74
C VAL A 205 11.31 2.23 -4.92
N TYR A 206 12.44 2.89 -4.70
CA TYR A 206 13.55 2.83 -5.64
C TYR A 206 14.11 1.41 -5.66
N GLN A 207 14.10 0.77 -6.83
CA GLN A 207 14.45 -0.65 -6.95
C GLN A 207 15.91 -0.94 -6.60
N GLY A 208 16.79 0.04 -6.72
CA GLY A 208 18.19 -0.10 -6.34
C GLY A 208 18.43 -0.18 -4.83
N THR A 209 17.60 0.50 -4.04
CA THR A 209 17.79 0.60 -2.57
C THR A 209 16.66 -0.04 -1.76
N GLY A 210 15.45 -0.16 -2.33
CA GLY A 210 14.26 -0.54 -1.61
C GLY A 210 13.71 0.55 -0.69
N SER A 211 14.26 1.75 -0.76
CA SER A 211 13.83 2.92 -0.01
C SER A 211 12.86 3.78 -0.83
N PRO A 212 11.80 4.35 -0.25
CA PRO A 212 10.98 5.34 -0.94
C PRO A 212 11.59 6.75 -0.89
N TYR A 213 12.67 6.95 -0.13
CA TYR A 213 13.26 8.27 0.13
C TYR A 213 14.60 8.50 -0.58
N MET A 214 15.37 7.42 -0.79
CA MET A 214 16.76 7.54 -1.25
C MET A 214 17.02 6.61 -2.43
N PRO A 215 17.27 7.14 -3.63
CA PRO A 215 17.64 6.34 -4.79
C PRO A 215 19.03 5.70 -4.67
N GLY A 216 19.92 6.22 -3.78
CA GLY A 216 21.21 5.62 -3.46
C GLY A 216 22.35 5.98 -4.42
N PHE A 217 22.10 6.75 -5.47
CA PHE A 217 23.14 7.08 -6.46
C PHE A 217 24.37 7.76 -5.85
N LEU A 218 24.16 8.69 -4.91
CA LEU A 218 25.27 9.44 -4.28
C LEU A 218 26.22 8.55 -3.47
N ASP A 219 25.81 7.31 -3.12
CA ASP A 219 26.64 6.32 -2.43
C ASP A 219 27.50 5.51 -3.40
N THR A 220 27.24 5.57 -4.69
CA THR A 220 28.02 4.93 -5.74
C THR A 220 29.32 5.68 -6.00
N GLU A 221 30.28 5.07 -6.69
CA GLU A 221 31.53 5.73 -7.07
C GLU A 221 31.30 6.97 -7.95
N PRO A 222 30.50 6.89 -9.05
CA PRO A 222 30.15 8.08 -9.83
C PRO A 222 29.40 9.14 -9.02
N GLY A 223 28.47 8.72 -8.18
CA GLY A 223 27.67 9.63 -7.35
C GLY A 223 28.50 10.38 -6.32
N ARG A 224 29.53 9.74 -5.73
CA ARG A 224 30.46 10.42 -4.84
C ARG A 224 31.28 11.49 -5.56
N ALA A 225 31.65 11.28 -6.82
CA ALA A 225 32.33 12.29 -7.64
C ALA A 225 31.41 13.50 -7.87
N VAL A 226 30.14 13.28 -8.24
CA VAL A 226 29.13 14.34 -8.38
C VAL A 226 28.93 15.08 -7.05
N ALA A 227 28.82 14.34 -5.95
CA ALA A 227 28.68 14.94 -4.61
C ALA A 227 29.88 15.80 -4.22
N ALA A 228 31.10 15.40 -4.59
CA ALA A 228 32.31 16.20 -4.35
C ALA A 228 32.31 17.49 -5.17
N GLN A 229 31.87 17.42 -6.43
CA GLN A 229 31.75 18.60 -7.28
C GLN A 229 30.76 19.62 -6.68
N LEU A 230 29.55 19.18 -6.34
CA LEU A 230 28.49 20.03 -5.77
C LEU A 230 28.97 20.70 -4.47
N ARG A 231 29.69 19.98 -3.60
CA ARG A 231 30.28 20.58 -2.40
C ARG A 231 31.30 21.63 -2.73
N GLY A 232 32.12 21.45 -3.79
CA GLY A 232 33.06 22.46 -4.28
C GLY A 232 32.34 23.72 -4.76
N GLU A 233 31.12 23.63 -5.20
CA GLU A 233 30.27 24.75 -5.60
C GLU A 233 29.44 25.33 -4.43
N GLY A 234 29.63 24.84 -3.20
CA GLY A 234 28.88 25.27 -2.02
C GLY A 234 27.45 24.74 -1.90
N ILE A 235 27.11 23.69 -2.69
CA ILE A 235 25.80 23.07 -2.71
C ILE A 235 25.82 21.80 -1.87
N ASP A 236 24.79 21.60 -1.02
CA ASP A 236 24.59 20.32 -0.33
C ASP A 236 24.09 19.26 -1.33
N PRO A 237 24.90 18.21 -1.63
CA PRO A 237 24.53 17.21 -2.61
C PRO A 237 23.30 16.42 -2.21
N ASN A 238 23.10 16.13 -0.92
CA ASN A 238 21.96 15.34 -0.46
C ASN A 238 20.66 16.13 -0.64
N GLN A 239 20.69 17.42 -0.30
CA GLN A 239 19.51 18.27 -0.48
C GLN A 239 19.20 18.49 -1.96
N ALA A 240 20.22 18.79 -2.76
CA ALA A 240 20.03 19.00 -4.21
C ALA A 240 19.49 17.75 -4.89
N TYR A 241 20.07 16.58 -4.59
CA TYR A 241 19.64 15.33 -5.20
C TYR A 241 18.26 14.90 -4.71
N ALA A 242 17.96 15.07 -3.41
CA ALA A 242 16.63 14.79 -2.88
C ALA A 242 15.54 15.65 -3.54
N LEU A 243 15.80 16.93 -3.79
CA LEU A 243 14.86 17.80 -4.51
C LEU A 243 14.66 17.38 -5.97
N ALA A 244 15.73 16.97 -6.66
CA ALA A 244 15.68 16.54 -8.05
C ALA A 244 14.97 15.19 -8.24
N THR A 245 15.05 14.30 -7.25
CA THR A 245 14.47 12.95 -7.28
C THR A 245 13.17 12.83 -6.47
N HIS A 246 12.68 13.91 -5.87
CA HIS A 246 11.46 13.87 -5.07
C HIS A 246 10.26 13.46 -5.91
N ARG A 247 9.59 12.38 -5.46
CA ARG A 247 8.41 11.81 -6.15
C ARG A 247 7.28 11.67 -5.14
N SER A 248 6.28 12.54 -5.24
CA SER A 248 5.09 12.48 -4.38
C SER A 248 4.22 11.25 -4.62
N ASP A 249 4.30 10.66 -5.82
CA ASP A 249 3.58 9.44 -6.21
C ASP A 249 4.13 8.17 -5.53
N MET A 250 5.28 8.25 -4.88
CA MET A 250 5.82 7.13 -4.10
C MET A 250 5.11 6.90 -2.76
N PHE A 251 4.28 7.84 -2.32
CA PHE A 251 3.64 7.81 -1.02
C PHE A 251 2.11 7.89 -1.12
N SER A 252 1.44 7.26 -0.14
CA SER A 252 0.01 7.44 0.05
C SER A 252 -0.34 8.87 0.46
N SER A 253 -1.63 9.21 0.39
CA SER A 253 -2.12 10.51 0.83
C SER A 253 -1.75 10.79 2.29
N PRO A 254 -1.34 12.03 2.62
CA PRO A 254 -1.08 12.45 3.99
C PRO A 254 -2.37 12.47 4.81
N ARG A 255 -2.26 12.79 6.10
CA ARG A 255 -3.42 12.97 6.97
C ARG A 255 -4.37 13.99 6.38
N SER A 256 -5.64 13.61 6.34
CA SER A 256 -6.72 14.53 5.97
C SER A 256 -7.81 14.56 7.04
N VAL A 257 -8.41 15.75 7.24
CA VAL A 257 -9.47 15.97 8.22
C VAL A 257 -10.67 16.54 7.50
N HIS A 258 -11.81 15.86 7.63
CA HIS A 258 -13.06 16.24 7.01
C HIS A 258 -14.09 16.57 8.09
N PHE A 259 -14.80 17.67 7.92
CA PHE A 259 -15.93 18.06 8.75
C PHE A 259 -17.19 18.05 7.88
N GLY A 260 -18.29 17.59 8.45
CA GLY A 260 -19.54 17.60 7.72
C GLY A 260 -20.75 17.65 8.64
N LEU A 261 -21.85 18.12 8.03
CA LEU A 261 -23.17 18.15 8.63
C LEU A 261 -24.11 17.28 7.79
N ARG A 262 -24.95 16.51 8.47
CA ARG A 262 -26.02 15.72 7.87
C ARG A 262 -27.33 16.08 8.52
N MET A 263 -28.34 16.36 7.73
CA MET A 263 -29.69 16.65 8.20
C MET A 263 -30.63 15.56 7.72
N ASP A 264 -31.30 14.92 8.65
CA ASP A 264 -32.35 13.93 8.38
C ASP A 264 -33.70 14.59 8.64
N PHE A 265 -34.56 14.64 7.60
CA PHE A 265 -35.90 15.24 7.62
C PHE A 265 -36.97 14.23 7.96
#